data_49263eab1e7e9715e29f002d1426b4c3
#
_entry.id   49263eab1e7e9715e29f002d1426b4c3
#
_cell.length_a   1.000
_cell.length_b   1.000
_cell.length_c   1.000
_cell.angle_alpha   90.00
_cell.angle_beta   90.00
_cell.angle_gamma   90.00
#
_symmetry.space_group_name_H-M   'P 1'
#
loop_
_entity.id
_entity.type
_entity.pdbx_description
1 polymer ?
#
loop_
_entity_poly.entity_id
_entity_poly.type
_entity_poly.pdbx_seq_one_letter_code
_entity_poly.pdbx_strand_id
1 'polypeptide(L)'
;WCFGSINSCARFCASLALEADCCVAALNYRLAPSHPFPAPLTDCQQAFAYLKRHAEEWGCDSTQVSIGGDSAGGNLALATALSVPGVCKVIPIYPVTKLFTEPSASWLTYSKGYGNDAELLEAFNEAYATTETHNPLVSVGLASDSALQALPPVLIISAGHDILFDQTAELAQRLQRLNHPLRYHVYPTATHLFITVPGQPTAFHEAVKATASFLTTP
;
A
#
# COMPACT_ATOMS: atom_id res chain seq x y z
N TRP A 1 2.67 10.08 0.68
CA TRP A 1 2.08 11.23 1.40
C TRP A 1 2.64 12.57 0.95
N CYS A 2 3.97 12.70 0.85
CA CYS A 2 4.63 14.00 0.63
C CYS A 2 5.19 14.16 -0.77
N PHE A 3 5.34 13.06 -1.50
CA PHE A 3 6.06 13.02 -2.77
C PHE A 3 5.43 12.01 -3.73
N GLY A 4 5.60 12.26 -5.03
CA GLY A 4 5.09 11.39 -6.10
C GLY A 4 3.87 11.94 -6.80
N SER A 5 3.45 11.21 -7.83
CA SER A 5 2.27 11.51 -8.64
C SER A 5 1.82 10.24 -9.37
N ILE A 6 0.71 10.31 -10.11
CA ILE A 6 0.26 9.21 -10.98
C ILE A 6 1.35 8.77 -11.97
N ASN A 7 2.27 9.67 -12.36
CA ASN A 7 3.38 9.31 -13.25
C ASN A 7 4.39 8.36 -12.59
N SER A 8 4.54 8.41 -11.27
CA SER A 8 5.47 7.53 -10.54
C SER A 8 5.10 6.05 -10.65
N CYS A 9 3.80 5.73 -10.66
CA CYS A 9 3.29 4.35 -10.75
C CYS A 9 2.72 4.00 -12.14
N ALA A 10 2.76 4.91 -13.12
CA ALA A 10 2.12 4.74 -14.42
C ALA A 10 2.53 3.44 -15.13
N ARG A 11 3.83 3.08 -15.07
CA ARG A 11 4.34 1.85 -15.65
C ARG A 11 3.74 0.60 -15.00
N PHE A 12 3.67 0.59 -13.67
CA PHE A 12 3.07 -0.54 -12.94
C PHE A 12 1.57 -0.65 -13.23
N CYS A 13 0.85 0.46 -13.19
CA CYS A 13 -0.58 0.52 -13.51
C CYS A 13 -0.88 0.01 -14.92
N ALA A 14 -0.12 0.47 -15.93
CA ALA A 14 -0.28 0.02 -17.31
C ALA A 14 0.02 -1.46 -17.49
N SER A 15 1.11 -1.96 -16.88
CA SER A 15 1.46 -3.38 -16.92
C SER A 15 0.41 -4.24 -16.23
N LEU A 16 -0.12 -3.79 -15.09
CA LEU A 16 -1.18 -4.50 -14.37
C LEU A 16 -2.49 -4.55 -15.16
N ALA A 17 -2.89 -3.43 -15.79
CA ALA A 17 -4.09 -3.37 -16.62
C ALA A 17 -4.04 -4.39 -17.76
N LEU A 18 -2.88 -4.53 -18.41
CA LEU A 18 -2.67 -5.50 -19.48
C LEU A 18 -2.61 -6.94 -18.97
N GLU A 19 -1.92 -7.19 -17.86
CA GLU A 19 -1.73 -8.55 -17.31
C GLU A 19 -3.01 -9.12 -16.69
N ALA A 20 -3.83 -8.27 -16.07
CA ALA A 20 -5.06 -8.68 -15.38
C ALA A 20 -6.34 -8.46 -16.20
N ASP A 21 -6.22 -7.88 -17.41
CA ASP A 21 -7.37 -7.44 -18.25
C ASP A 21 -8.39 -6.63 -17.42
N CYS A 22 -7.90 -5.56 -16.76
CA CYS A 22 -8.71 -4.75 -15.86
C CYS A 22 -8.49 -3.25 -16.08
N CYS A 23 -9.44 -2.45 -15.63
CA CYS A 23 -9.27 -1.01 -15.54
C CYS A 23 -8.44 -0.65 -14.30
N VAL A 24 -7.46 0.22 -14.45
CA VAL A 24 -6.66 0.75 -13.35
C VAL A 24 -6.78 2.27 -13.30
N ALA A 25 -7.30 2.78 -12.19
CA ALA A 25 -7.38 4.21 -11.92
C ALA A 25 -6.27 4.61 -10.95
N ALA A 26 -5.38 5.50 -11.36
CA ALA A 26 -4.35 6.07 -10.50
C ALA A 26 -4.82 7.41 -9.92
N LEU A 27 -4.63 7.61 -8.62
CA LEU A 27 -5.12 8.77 -7.89
C LEU A 27 -3.97 9.73 -7.52
N ASN A 28 -4.11 11.01 -7.89
CA ASN A 28 -3.35 12.10 -7.29
C ASN A 28 -4.11 12.61 -6.07
N TYR A 29 -3.76 12.12 -4.90
CA TYR A 29 -4.29 12.64 -3.65
C TYR A 29 -3.49 13.88 -3.19
N ARG A 30 -4.09 14.71 -2.35
CA ARG A 30 -3.44 15.89 -1.78
C ARG A 30 -2.25 15.48 -0.91
N LEU A 31 -1.14 16.20 -1.02
CA LEU A 31 0.13 15.85 -0.39
C LEU A 31 0.40 16.69 0.87
N ALA A 32 1.00 16.06 1.88
CA ALA A 32 1.63 16.71 3.01
C ALA A 32 2.94 17.41 2.57
N PRO A 33 3.41 18.43 3.25
CA PRO A 33 2.86 19.04 4.46
C PRO A 33 1.69 19.99 4.22
N SER A 34 1.40 20.37 2.97
CA SER A 34 0.30 21.30 2.68
C SER A 34 -1.06 20.73 3.06
N HIS A 35 -1.22 19.43 2.96
CA HIS A 35 -2.44 18.70 3.29
C HIS A 35 -2.11 17.43 4.08
N PRO A 36 -1.86 17.53 5.41
CA PRO A 36 -1.54 16.37 6.25
C PRO A 36 -2.77 15.48 6.46
N PHE A 37 -2.60 14.42 7.26
CA PHE A 37 -3.73 13.59 7.70
C PHE A 37 -4.86 14.47 8.28
N PRO A 38 -6.14 14.21 7.94
CA PRO A 38 -6.64 13.08 7.16
C PRO A 38 -6.84 13.37 5.66
N ALA A 39 -6.33 14.47 5.10
CA ALA A 39 -6.67 14.90 3.74
C ALA A 39 -6.35 13.85 2.65
N PRO A 40 -5.14 13.20 2.61
CA PRO A 40 -4.86 12.14 1.65
C PRO A 40 -5.80 10.94 1.78
N LEU A 41 -6.12 10.53 3.01
CA LEU A 41 -7.06 9.42 3.25
C LEU A 41 -8.47 9.76 2.78
N THR A 42 -8.93 10.99 3.07
CA THR A 42 -10.24 11.47 2.60
C THR A 42 -10.34 11.43 1.08
N ASP A 43 -9.28 11.83 0.38
CA ASP A 43 -9.24 11.77 -1.09
C ASP A 43 -9.34 10.33 -1.60
N CYS A 44 -8.64 9.38 -0.95
CA CYS A 44 -8.72 7.95 -1.29
C CYS A 44 -10.12 7.39 -1.08
N GLN A 45 -10.76 7.73 0.05
CA GLN A 45 -12.14 7.30 0.36
C GLN A 45 -13.14 7.85 -0.67
N GLN A 46 -13.03 9.13 -1.02
CA GLN A 46 -13.89 9.78 -2.02
C GLN A 46 -13.67 9.21 -3.42
N ALA A 47 -12.42 8.98 -3.82
CA ALA A 47 -12.09 8.37 -5.09
C ALA A 47 -12.65 6.94 -5.17
N PHE A 48 -12.49 6.12 -4.13
CA PHE A 48 -13.06 4.79 -4.08
C PHE A 48 -14.58 4.81 -4.24
N ALA A 49 -15.26 5.68 -3.49
CA ALA A 49 -16.72 5.82 -3.58
C ALA A 49 -17.18 6.28 -4.97
N TYR A 50 -16.42 7.18 -5.59
CA TYR A 50 -16.69 7.65 -6.96
C TYR A 50 -16.51 6.53 -7.98
N LEU A 51 -15.37 5.82 -7.95
CA LEU A 51 -15.06 4.73 -8.87
C LEU A 51 -16.08 3.61 -8.76
N LYS A 52 -16.46 3.24 -7.54
CA LYS A 52 -17.49 2.22 -7.30
C LYS A 52 -18.85 2.61 -7.89
N ARG A 53 -19.25 3.88 -7.76
CA ARG A 53 -20.53 4.38 -8.28
C ARG A 53 -20.56 4.41 -9.81
N HIS A 54 -19.42 4.69 -10.45
CA HIS A 54 -19.31 4.88 -11.89
C HIS A 54 -18.65 3.70 -12.62
N ALA A 55 -18.40 2.58 -11.95
CA ALA A 55 -17.69 1.42 -12.51
C ALA A 55 -18.32 0.93 -13.83
N GLU A 56 -19.63 0.84 -13.86
CA GLU A 56 -20.38 0.37 -15.04
C GLU A 56 -20.22 1.28 -16.28
N GLU A 57 -19.97 2.58 -16.09
CA GLU A 57 -19.70 3.52 -17.18
C GLU A 57 -18.40 3.18 -17.92
N TRP A 58 -17.49 2.46 -17.26
CA TRP A 58 -16.21 1.99 -17.83
C TRP A 58 -16.23 0.48 -18.14
N GLY A 59 -17.42 -0.15 -18.11
CA GLY A 59 -17.55 -1.58 -18.35
C GLY A 59 -17.01 -2.46 -17.22
N CYS A 60 -16.88 -1.92 -15.99
CA CYS A 60 -16.37 -2.62 -14.83
C CYS A 60 -17.50 -3.02 -13.86
N ASP A 61 -17.29 -4.11 -13.11
CA ASP A 61 -18.20 -4.55 -12.04
C ASP A 61 -17.92 -3.73 -10.76
N SER A 62 -18.94 -2.99 -10.30
CA SER A 62 -18.86 -2.17 -9.09
C SER A 62 -18.63 -3.00 -7.80
N THR A 63 -18.87 -4.31 -7.84
CA THR A 63 -18.58 -5.21 -6.70
C THR A 63 -17.12 -5.67 -6.65
N GLN A 64 -16.38 -5.53 -7.78
CA GLN A 64 -15.00 -5.99 -7.93
C GLN A 64 -13.96 -4.86 -7.80
N VAL A 65 -14.34 -3.72 -7.23
CA VAL A 65 -13.41 -2.60 -7.04
C VAL A 65 -12.44 -2.91 -5.91
N SER A 66 -11.18 -3.08 -6.28
CA SER A 66 -10.04 -3.34 -5.37
C SER A 66 -9.18 -2.09 -5.22
N ILE A 67 -8.41 -1.99 -4.15
CA ILE A 67 -7.50 -0.88 -3.91
C ILE A 67 -6.09 -1.39 -3.66
N GLY A 68 -5.10 -0.62 -4.12
CA GLY A 68 -3.70 -0.93 -3.90
C GLY A 68 -2.86 0.33 -3.89
N GLY A 69 -1.63 0.19 -3.46
CA GLY A 69 -0.68 1.28 -3.47
C GLY A 69 0.67 0.86 -2.92
N ASP A 70 1.68 1.65 -3.20
CA ASP A 70 3.05 1.44 -2.77
C ASP A 70 3.45 2.37 -1.63
N SER A 71 4.23 1.88 -0.67
CA SER A 71 4.78 2.67 0.44
C SER A 71 3.67 3.43 1.20
N ALA A 72 3.67 4.75 1.17
CA ALA A 72 2.60 5.61 1.68
C ALA A 72 1.24 5.29 1.05
N GLY A 73 1.21 4.95 -0.25
CA GLY A 73 -0.01 4.50 -0.93
C GLY A 73 -0.52 3.16 -0.42
N GLY A 74 0.37 2.25 -0.04
CA GLY A 74 0.01 0.99 0.61
C GLY A 74 -0.60 1.19 1.99
N ASN A 75 -0.10 2.17 2.75
CA ASN A 75 -0.72 2.61 4.00
C ASN A 75 -2.13 3.16 3.75
N LEU A 76 -2.28 4.09 2.79
CA LEU A 76 -3.58 4.68 2.46
C LEU A 76 -4.59 3.64 1.94
N ALA A 77 -4.13 2.63 1.18
CA ALA A 77 -4.97 1.52 0.74
C ALA A 77 -5.53 0.72 1.92
N LEU A 78 -4.66 0.34 2.87
CA LEU A 78 -5.08 -0.34 4.11
C LEU A 78 -6.02 0.54 4.96
N ALA A 79 -5.66 1.81 5.17
CA ALA A 79 -6.48 2.75 5.95
C ALA A 79 -7.86 2.98 5.31
N THR A 80 -7.91 3.05 3.97
CA THR A 80 -9.19 3.13 3.25
C THR A 80 -10.03 1.88 3.47
N ALA A 81 -9.45 0.69 3.32
CA ALA A 81 -10.18 -0.57 3.54
C ALA A 81 -10.65 -0.76 4.98
N LEU A 82 -9.92 -0.22 5.98
CA LEU A 82 -10.34 -0.23 7.39
C LEU A 82 -11.49 0.74 7.68
N SER A 83 -11.71 1.74 6.82
CA SER A 83 -12.63 2.86 7.10
C SER A 83 -13.85 2.93 6.19
N VAL A 84 -13.84 2.26 5.03
CA VAL A 84 -15.00 2.23 4.12
C VAL A 84 -15.37 0.79 3.73
N PRO A 85 -16.67 0.47 3.62
CA PRO A 85 -17.12 -0.86 3.26
C PRO A 85 -17.06 -1.09 1.75
N GLY A 86 -17.00 -2.38 1.37
CA GLY A 86 -17.20 -2.82 -0.01
C GLY A 86 -15.96 -2.73 -0.90
N VAL A 87 -14.78 -2.63 -0.32
CA VAL A 87 -13.53 -2.92 -1.01
C VAL A 87 -13.45 -4.42 -1.28
N CYS A 88 -13.16 -4.81 -2.52
CA CYS A 88 -13.10 -6.23 -2.91
C CYS A 88 -11.81 -6.89 -2.44
N LYS A 89 -10.65 -6.28 -2.70
CA LYS A 89 -9.31 -6.78 -2.31
C LYS A 89 -8.39 -5.59 -2.02
N VAL A 90 -7.37 -5.83 -1.19
CA VAL A 90 -6.35 -4.81 -0.84
C VAL A 90 -4.96 -5.30 -1.20
N ILE A 91 -4.19 -4.47 -1.90
CA ILE A 91 -2.84 -4.79 -2.37
C ILE A 91 -1.83 -3.74 -1.87
N PRO A 92 -1.39 -3.82 -0.59
CA PRO A 92 -0.31 -2.99 -0.08
C PRO A 92 1.05 -3.51 -0.55
N ILE A 93 1.82 -2.66 -1.23
CA ILE A 93 3.16 -2.96 -1.72
C ILE A 93 4.16 -2.21 -0.85
N TYR A 94 5.06 -2.94 -0.17
CA TYR A 94 6.01 -2.44 0.84
C TYR A 94 5.45 -1.28 1.69
N PRO A 95 4.27 -1.47 2.32
CA PRO A 95 3.54 -0.40 2.97
C PRO A 95 4.24 0.13 4.21
N VAL A 96 4.05 1.41 4.52
CA VAL A 96 4.27 1.90 5.89
C VAL A 96 3.10 1.41 6.75
N THR A 97 3.39 0.68 7.81
CA THR A 97 2.35 0.18 8.73
C THR A 97 2.36 0.88 10.09
N LYS A 98 3.49 1.50 10.44
CA LYS A 98 3.66 2.30 11.67
C LYS A 98 4.43 3.58 11.33
N LEU A 99 3.95 4.71 11.79
CA LEU A 99 4.53 6.04 11.53
C LEU A 99 5.51 6.51 12.61
N PHE A 100 5.92 5.65 13.49
CA PHE A 100 6.94 5.96 14.48
C PHE A 100 8.13 5.03 14.30
N THR A 101 9.30 5.56 14.64
CA THR A 101 10.55 4.81 14.55
C THR A 101 10.55 3.67 15.57
N GLU A 102 10.68 2.45 15.09
CA GLU A 102 11.02 1.29 15.92
C GLU A 102 12.40 0.79 15.50
N PRO A 103 13.33 0.58 16.41
CA PRO A 103 14.67 0.10 16.10
C PRO A 103 14.66 -1.40 15.74
N SER A 104 13.97 -1.76 14.66
CA SER A 104 13.95 -3.11 14.13
C SER A 104 15.23 -3.45 13.37
N ALA A 105 15.46 -4.73 13.08
CA ALA A 105 16.64 -5.17 12.35
C ALA A 105 16.70 -4.55 10.94
N SER A 106 15.56 -4.47 10.23
CA SER A 106 15.49 -3.84 8.91
C SER A 106 15.73 -2.33 8.98
N TRP A 107 15.20 -1.65 10.02
CA TRP A 107 15.46 -0.24 10.25
C TRP A 107 16.96 0.02 10.43
N LEU A 108 17.64 -0.76 11.26
CA LEU A 108 19.08 -0.60 11.50
C LEU A 108 19.94 -0.95 10.28
N THR A 109 19.53 -1.98 9.52
CA THR A 109 20.32 -2.49 8.40
C THR A 109 20.15 -1.67 7.11
N TYR A 110 18.93 -1.23 6.82
CA TYR A 110 18.56 -0.61 5.54
C TYR A 110 18.23 0.88 5.67
N SER A 111 18.70 1.53 6.74
CA SER A 111 18.45 2.94 7.03
C SER A 111 19.00 3.93 6.00
N LYS A 112 19.91 3.49 5.10
CA LYS A 112 20.54 4.36 4.10
C LYS A 112 20.91 3.61 2.83
N GLY A 113 20.55 4.18 1.66
CA GLY A 113 21.00 3.67 0.35
C GLY A 113 20.15 2.54 -0.24
N TYR A 114 18.99 2.24 0.34
CA TYR A 114 18.09 1.17 -0.13
C TYR A 114 16.76 1.69 -0.69
N GLY A 115 16.74 2.94 -1.17
CA GLY A 115 15.59 3.55 -1.84
C GLY A 115 14.72 4.43 -0.93
N ASN A 116 14.78 4.25 0.38
CA ASN A 116 14.09 5.08 1.36
C ASN A 116 14.94 5.22 2.63
N ASP A 117 15.66 6.34 2.73
CA ASP A 117 16.53 6.59 3.87
C ASP A 117 15.72 6.95 5.13
N ALA A 118 16.22 6.58 6.32
CA ALA A 118 15.54 6.78 7.59
C ALA A 118 15.18 8.25 7.85
N GLU A 119 16.12 9.16 7.65
CA GLU A 119 15.90 10.61 7.85
C GLU A 119 14.76 11.14 6.97
N LEU A 120 14.67 10.66 5.72
CA LEU A 120 13.63 11.06 4.79
C LEU A 120 12.28 10.49 5.21
N LEU A 121 12.25 9.21 5.64
CA LEU A 121 11.03 8.56 6.12
C LEU A 121 10.49 9.23 7.38
N GLU A 122 11.36 9.57 8.33
CA GLU A 122 10.98 10.31 9.55
C GLU A 122 10.39 11.68 9.20
N ALA A 123 11.02 12.44 8.29
CA ALA A 123 10.50 13.72 7.82
C ALA A 123 9.13 13.58 7.14
N PHE A 124 8.90 12.50 6.36
CA PHE A 124 7.60 12.23 5.74
C PHE A 124 6.54 11.85 6.78
N ASN A 125 6.89 11.04 7.77
CA ASN A 125 6.00 10.66 8.86
C ASN A 125 5.57 11.91 9.66
N GLU A 126 6.50 12.78 10.01
CA GLU A 126 6.24 14.02 10.71
C GLU A 126 5.34 14.96 9.88
N ALA A 127 5.65 15.16 8.62
CA ALA A 127 4.86 16.00 7.73
C ALA A 127 3.43 15.49 7.53
N TYR A 128 3.24 14.15 7.52
CA TYR A 128 1.92 13.55 7.30
C TYR A 128 1.04 13.57 8.55
N ALA A 129 1.58 13.22 9.73
CA ALA A 129 0.75 12.97 10.92
C ALA A 129 1.51 13.16 12.24
N THR A 130 2.00 14.37 12.51
CA THR A 130 2.82 14.70 13.69
C THR A 130 2.20 14.26 15.03
N THR A 131 0.89 14.45 15.21
CA THR A 131 0.19 14.18 16.49
C THR A 131 -0.63 12.89 16.48
N GLU A 132 -0.87 12.31 15.32
CA GLU A 132 -1.78 11.17 15.11
C GLU A 132 -1.05 9.84 14.87
N THR A 133 0.21 9.74 15.22
CA THR A 133 1.06 8.57 14.90
C THR A 133 0.52 7.25 15.43
N HIS A 134 -0.27 7.26 16.51
CA HIS A 134 -0.90 6.07 17.09
C HIS A 134 -2.36 5.85 16.64
N ASN A 135 -2.89 6.70 15.78
CA ASN A 135 -4.19 6.50 15.18
C ASN A 135 -4.15 5.28 14.23
N PRO A 136 -5.06 4.29 14.35
CA PRO A 136 -5.06 3.09 13.49
C PRO A 136 -5.29 3.36 12.01
N LEU A 137 -5.77 4.54 11.63
CA LEU A 137 -5.88 4.95 10.22
C LEU A 137 -4.61 5.66 9.72
N VAL A 138 -3.66 5.92 10.60
CA VAL A 138 -2.33 6.45 10.32
C VAL A 138 -1.30 5.31 10.41
N SER A 139 -1.20 4.69 11.58
CA SER A 139 -0.40 3.50 11.82
C SER A 139 -1.28 2.24 11.74
N VAL A 140 -1.57 1.79 10.54
CA VAL A 140 -2.50 0.67 10.27
C VAL A 140 -2.09 -0.65 10.95
N GLY A 141 -0.81 -0.82 11.26
CA GLY A 141 -0.30 -1.93 12.06
C GLY A 141 -0.81 -1.93 13.51
N LEU A 142 -1.38 -0.82 14.00
CA LEU A 142 -1.99 -0.72 15.34
C LEU A 142 -3.50 -0.97 15.35
N ALA A 143 -4.12 -1.24 14.20
CA ALA A 143 -5.53 -1.59 14.15
C ALA A 143 -5.83 -2.82 15.03
N SER A 144 -7.03 -2.87 15.62
CA SER A 144 -7.43 -4.01 16.45
C SER A 144 -7.51 -5.31 15.65
N ASP A 145 -7.39 -6.46 16.31
CA ASP A 145 -7.51 -7.76 15.64
C ASP A 145 -8.86 -7.91 14.94
N SER A 146 -9.93 -7.40 15.55
CA SER A 146 -11.28 -7.41 14.94
C SER A 146 -11.35 -6.55 13.68
N ALA A 147 -10.68 -5.40 13.66
CA ALA A 147 -10.62 -4.54 12.48
C ALA A 147 -9.79 -5.19 11.35
N LEU A 148 -8.67 -5.82 11.70
CA LEU A 148 -7.84 -6.56 10.74
C LEU A 148 -8.57 -7.79 10.18
N GLN A 149 -9.35 -8.51 10.99
CA GLN A 149 -10.17 -9.63 10.52
C GLN A 149 -11.29 -9.20 9.57
N ALA A 150 -11.78 -7.96 9.70
CA ALA A 150 -12.82 -7.40 8.84
C ALA A 150 -12.29 -6.88 7.49
N LEU A 151 -10.98 -6.83 7.28
CA LEU A 151 -10.41 -6.47 5.98
C LEU A 151 -10.87 -7.46 4.89
N PRO A 152 -11.04 -7.01 3.64
CA PRO A 152 -11.18 -7.92 2.51
C PRO A 152 -9.88 -8.73 2.31
N PRO A 153 -9.85 -9.75 1.43
CA PRO A 153 -8.61 -10.48 1.11
C PRO A 153 -7.45 -9.53 0.82
N VAL A 154 -6.26 -9.84 1.37
CA VAL A 154 -5.07 -8.99 1.28
C VAL A 154 -3.95 -9.69 0.53
N LEU A 155 -3.30 -8.99 -0.41
CA LEU A 155 -2.01 -9.36 -0.96
C LEU A 155 -0.96 -8.36 -0.45
N ILE A 156 -0.06 -8.78 0.43
CA ILE A 156 1.09 -7.98 0.83
C ILE A 156 2.28 -8.34 -0.05
N ILE A 157 2.93 -7.33 -0.63
CA ILE A 157 4.19 -7.45 -1.35
C ILE A 157 5.25 -6.69 -0.58
N SER A 158 6.38 -7.34 -0.27
CA SER A 158 7.51 -6.75 0.46
C SER A 158 8.80 -6.79 -0.37
N ALA A 159 9.61 -5.76 -0.21
CA ALA A 159 11.01 -5.75 -0.62
C ALA A 159 11.88 -6.26 0.54
N GLY A 160 12.82 -7.18 0.28
CA GLY A 160 13.63 -7.78 1.34
C GLY A 160 14.74 -6.87 1.86
N HIS A 161 15.26 -5.98 1.01
CA HIS A 161 16.23 -4.95 1.38
C HIS A 161 15.53 -3.60 1.55
N ASP A 162 14.68 -3.51 2.56
CA ASP A 162 13.82 -2.35 2.80
C ASP A 162 13.75 -2.02 4.30
N ILE A 163 13.90 -0.75 4.64
CA ILE A 163 13.75 -0.25 6.00
C ILE A 163 12.38 -0.61 6.62
N LEU A 164 11.32 -0.75 5.78
CA LEU A 164 9.95 -1.08 6.19
C LEU A 164 9.69 -2.59 6.29
N PHE A 165 10.69 -3.44 6.00
CA PHE A 165 10.48 -4.89 5.90
C PHE A 165 9.89 -5.49 7.19
N ASP A 166 10.48 -5.21 8.34
CA ASP A 166 10.05 -5.83 9.61
C ASP A 166 8.64 -5.43 10.00
N GLN A 167 8.26 -4.15 9.86
CA GLN A 167 6.91 -3.71 10.18
C GLN A 167 5.86 -4.30 9.21
N THR A 168 6.23 -4.52 7.96
CA THR A 168 5.37 -5.18 6.98
C THR A 168 5.23 -6.68 7.29
N ALA A 169 6.34 -7.34 7.65
CA ALA A 169 6.33 -8.74 8.05
C ALA A 169 5.52 -8.97 9.34
N GLU A 170 5.59 -8.05 10.30
CA GLU A 170 4.79 -8.08 11.53
C GLU A 170 3.28 -8.05 11.21
N LEU A 171 2.85 -7.15 10.33
CA LEU A 171 1.45 -7.09 9.89
C LEU A 171 1.03 -8.40 9.19
N ALA A 172 1.87 -8.92 8.29
CA ALA A 172 1.60 -10.20 7.62
C ALA A 172 1.46 -11.35 8.60
N GLN A 173 2.38 -11.50 9.56
CA GLN A 173 2.32 -12.52 10.61
C GLN A 173 1.06 -12.38 11.48
N ARG A 174 0.67 -11.13 11.77
CA ARG A 174 -0.54 -10.88 12.56
C ARG A 174 -1.80 -11.31 11.82
N LEU A 175 -1.92 -10.98 10.52
CA LEU A 175 -3.02 -11.45 9.66
C LEU A 175 -3.05 -12.99 9.55
N GLN A 176 -1.88 -13.64 9.44
CA GLN A 176 -1.78 -15.11 9.44
C GLN A 176 -2.29 -15.72 10.74
N ARG A 177 -1.90 -15.18 11.91
CA ARG A 177 -2.40 -15.66 13.21
C ARG A 177 -3.92 -15.50 13.37
N LEU A 178 -4.49 -14.51 12.71
CA LEU A 178 -5.93 -14.28 12.66
C LEU A 178 -6.67 -15.15 11.64
N ASN A 179 -5.97 -16.05 10.91
CA ASN A 179 -6.49 -16.84 9.81
C ASN A 179 -7.16 -15.99 8.72
N HIS A 180 -6.68 -14.74 8.52
CA HIS A 180 -7.19 -13.85 7.50
C HIS A 180 -6.79 -14.33 6.09
N PRO A 181 -7.64 -14.19 5.05
CA PRO A 181 -7.29 -14.48 3.67
C PRO A 181 -6.13 -13.59 3.19
N LEU A 182 -4.90 -14.09 3.32
CA LEU A 182 -3.66 -13.38 3.02
C LEU A 182 -2.83 -14.14 2.00
N ARG A 183 -2.32 -13.42 0.97
CA ARG A 183 -1.13 -13.81 0.22
C ARG A 183 0.00 -12.88 0.62
N TYR A 184 1.17 -13.43 0.91
CA TYR A 184 2.35 -12.66 1.29
C TYR A 184 3.54 -13.04 0.41
N HIS A 185 4.02 -12.08 -0.39
CA HIS A 185 5.15 -12.24 -1.28
C HIS A 185 6.32 -11.36 -0.83
N VAL A 186 7.49 -11.96 -0.70
CA VAL A 186 8.75 -11.26 -0.40
C VAL A 186 9.68 -11.41 -1.60
N TYR A 187 10.19 -10.29 -2.10
CA TYR A 187 11.28 -10.26 -3.09
C TYR A 187 12.60 -10.03 -2.35
N PRO A 188 13.39 -11.08 -2.06
CA PRO A 188 14.47 -11.03 -1.06
C PRO A 188 15.56 -10.00 -1.35
N THR A 189 15.84 -9.73 -2.62
CA THR A 189 16.88 -8.79 -3.06
C THR A 189 16.35 -7.44 -3.55
N ALA A 190 15.02 -7.28 -3.59
CA ALA A 190 14.42 -6.02 -4.00
C ALA A 190 14.62 -4.95 -2.91
N THR A 191 14.82 -3.71 -3.34
CA THR A 191 14.86 -2.53 -2.47
C THR A 191 13.53 -1.79 -2.50
N HIS A 192 13.36 -0.84 -1.59
CA HIS A 192 12.21 0.07 -1.64
C HIS A 192 12.03 0.71 -3.02
N LEU A 193 10.82 1.02 -3.41
CA LEU A 193 10.45 1.64 -4.71
C LEU A 193 10.72 0.77 -5.97
N PHE A 194 10.95 -0.53 -5.85
CA PHE A 194 11.29 -1.37 -7.01
C PHE A 194 10.19 -1.42 -8.10
N ILE A 195 8.95 -1.06 -7.80
CA ILE A 195 7.89 -0.96 -8.81
C ILE A 195 7.83 0.42 -9.50
N THR A 196 8.41 1.45 -8.91
CA THR A 196 8.36 2.84 -9.39
C THR A 196 9.68 3.31 -9.98
N VAL A 197 10.81 2.84 -9.43
CA VAL A 197 12.16 3.19 -9.90
C VAL A 197 12.72 2.06 -10.78
N PRO A 198 13.20 2.37 -11.99
CA PRO A 198 13.83 1.37 -12.86
C PRO A 198 15.08 0.73 -12.21
N GLY A 199 15.40 -0.51 -12.63
CA GLY A 199 16.62 -1.19 -12.19
C GLY A 199 16.40 -2.62 -11.67
N GLN A 200 15.17 -2.98 -11.34
CA GLN A 200 14.81 -4.29 -10.78
C GLN A 200 13.70 -4.97 -11.60
N PRO A 201 13.94 -5.28 -12.89
CA PRO A 201 12.89 -5.73 -13.82
C PRO A 201 12.26 -7.06 -13.41
N THR A 202 13.03 -7.98 -12.83
CA THR A 202 12.50 -9.29 -12.39
C THR A 202 11.46 -9.10 -11.28
N ALA A 203 11.81 -8.42 -10.19
CA ALA A 203 10.90 -8.16 -9.09
C ALA A 203 9.67 -7.35 -9.55
N PHE A 204 9.86 -6.36 -10.44
CA PHE A 204 8.78 -5.61 -11.03
C PHE A 204 7.77 -6.50 -11.77
N HIS A 205 8.24 -7.34 -12.72
CA HIS A 205 7.35 -8.20 -13.51
C HIS A 205 6.67 -9.27 -12.66
N GLU A 206 7.38 -9.84 -11.69
CA GLU A 206 6.81 -10.81 -10.77
C GLU A 206 5.75 -10.18 -9.86
N ALA A 207 5.96 -8.93 -9.40
CA ALA A 207 4.95 -8.20 -8.62
C ALA A 207 3.69 -7.90 -9.46
N VAL A 208 3.84 -7.53 -10.73
CA VAL A 208 2.70 -7.35 -11.66
C VAL A 208 1.92 -8.66 -11.78
N LYS A 209 2.59 -9.79 -12.05
CA LYS A 209 1.96 -11.12 -12.18
C LYS A 209 1.28 -11.57 -10.89
N ALA A 210 1.93 -11.40 -9.75
CA ALA A 210 1.36 -11.75 -8.45
C ALA A 210 0.09 -10.93 -8.16
N THR A 211 0.11 -9.63 -8.47
CA THR A 211 -1.04 -8.75 -8.33
C THR A 211 -2.18 -9.15 -9.28
N ALA A 212 -1.87 -9.38 -10.56
CA ALA A 212 -2.85 -9.82 -11.54
C ALA A 212 -3.51 -11.14 -11.15
N SER A 213 -2.69 -12.14 -10.78
CA SER A 213 -3.20 -13.44 -10.29
C SER A 213 -4.08 -13.29 -9.06
N PHE A 214 -3.75 -12.39 -8.14
CA PHE A 214 -4.56 -12.14 -6.96
C PHE A 214 -5.90 -11.49 -7.31
N LEU A 215 -5.91 -10.53 -8.23
CA LEU A 215 -7.13 -9.84 -8.67
C LEU A 215 -8.10 -10.78 -9.38
N THR A 216 -7.59 -11.68 -10.24
CA THR A 216 -8.40 -12.58 -11.09
C THR A 216 -8.83 -13.88 -10.40
N THR A 217 -8.26 -14.22 -9.24
CA THR A 217 -8.70 -15.37 -8.43
C THR A 217 -10.02 -15.02 -7.71
N PRO A 218 -11.03 -15.89 -7.68
CA PRO A 218 -12.26 -15.69 -6.91
C PRO A 218 -12.03 -15.46 -5.42
#